data_6f4e05afa45279fdfc6207062ec1708d
#
_entry.id   6f4e05afa45279fdfc6207062ec1708d
#
_cell.length_a   1.000
_cell.length_b   1.000
_cell.length_c   1.000
_cell.angle_alpha   90.00
_cell.angle_beta   90.00
_cell.angle_gamma   90.00
#
_symmetry.space_group_name_H-M   'P 1'
#
loop_
_entity.id
_entity.type
_entity.pdbx_description
1 polymer ?
#
loop_
_entity_poly.entity_id
_entity_poly.type
_entity_poly.pdbx_seq_one_letter_code
_entity_poly.pdbx_strand_id
1 'polypeptide(L)'
;LGEAVSMMVWDGCAQPFVKLEVRNVKEEDIIPAGEKLRSVLEQVVSEGVDRRELEAAMANLEFQMCERDFGYYPQGLGLSFSVLDSWLRGGEPDAMLEVGNLFDVLRARMGEGWFEELIRTVLLDNPHGCEVVMAPSHTVGEERRGRDARELERIAASWSAEERESVKAGQAALEAWHASPDS
;
A
#
# COMPACT_ATOMS: atom_id res chain seq x y z
N LEU A 1 1.87 17.01 -15.98
CA LEU A 1 1.47 16.78 -14.58
C LEU A 1 2.55 16.10 -13.75
N GLY A 2 3.20 15.09 -14.19
CA GLY A 2 4.23 14.30 -13.52
C GLY A 2 4.64 13.15 -14.42
N GLU A 3 5.65 12.40 -14.02
CA GLU A 3 6.15 11.28 -14.85
C GLU A 3 5.32 10.00 -14.66
N ALA A 4 4.66 9.84 -13.52
CA ALA A 4 3.84 8.68 -13.24
C ALA A 4 2.65 9.03 -12.34
N VAL A 5 1.52 8.39 -12.62
CA VAL A 5 0.32 8.41 -11.76
C VAL A 5 0.01 6.97 -11.38
N SER A 6 -0.22 6.71 -10.12
CA SER A 6 -0.60 5.39 -9.62
C SER A 6 -1.75 5.48 -8.62
N MET A 7 -2.56 4.43 -8.58
CA MET A 7 -3.59 4.24 -7.57
C MET A 7 -3.32 2.93 -6.83
N MET A 8 -3.50 2.94 -5.53
CA MET A 8 -3.36 1.77 -4.68
C MET A 8 -4.48 1.77 -3.64
N VAL A 9 -5.11 0.64 -3.47
CA VAL A 9 -6.01 0.37 -2.35
C VAL A 9 -5.18 -0.26 -1.24
N TRP A 10 -5.22 0.34 -0.07
CA TRP A 10 -4.55 -0.17 1.12
C TRP A 10 -5.61 -0.73 2.08
N ASP A 11 -5.78 -2.03 2.06
CA ASP A 11 -6.80 -2.77 2.81
C ASP A 11 -6.27 -3.53 4.04
N GLY A 12 -4.94 -3.65 4.18
CA GLY A 12 -4.25 -4.31 5.30
C GLY A 12 -4.33 -3.59 6.66
N CYS A 13 -5.26 -2.65 6.86
CA CYS A 13 -5.41 -1.88 8.10
C CYS A 13 -6.88 -1.84 8.55
N ALA A 14 -7.11 -1.45 9.81
CA ALA A 14 -8.46 -1.39 10.39
C ALA A 14 -9.41 -0.44 9.65
N GLN A 15 -8.87 0.59 9.00
CA GLN A 15 -9.61 1.51 8.15
C GLN A 15 -8.95 1.56 6.79
N PRO A 16 -9.45 0.85 5.78
CA PRO A 16 -8.91 0.87 4.43
C PRO A 16 -8.92 2.27 3.82
N PHE A 17 -7.94 2.55 2.98
CA PHE A 17 -7.88 3.81 2.24
C PHE A 17 -7.39 3.63 0.81
N VAL A 18 -7.74 4.57 -0.04
CA VAL A 18 -7.24 4.66 -1.42
C VAL A 18 -6.17 5.75 -1.47
N LYS A 19 -5.00 5.42 -2.01
CA LYS A 19 -3.93 6.37 -2.28
C LYS A 19 -3.84 6.62 -3.79
N LEU A 20 -3.96 7.88 -4.18
CA LEU A 20 -3.60 8.37 -5.50
C LEU A 20 -2.25 9.08 -5.37
N GLU A 21 -1.29 8.72 -6.20
CA GLU A 21 0.07 9.26 -6.13
C GLU A 21 0.51 9.76 -7.49
N VAL A 22 0.97 10.99 -7.52
CA VAL A 22 1.61 11.60 -8.71
C VAL A 22 3.07 11.82 -8.37
N ARG A 23 3.98 11.27 -9.18
CA ARG A 23 5.43 11.30 -8.93
C ARG A 23 6.14 12.24 -9.89
N ASN A 24 7.25 12.77 -9.41
CA ASN A 24 8.16 13.63 -10.18
C ASN A 24 7.43 14.84 -10.78
N VAL A 25 6.62 15.48 -9.94
CA VAL A 25 5.94 16.73 -10.25
C VAL A 25 6.90 17.88 -9.98
N LYS A 26 6.99 18.85 -10.88
CA LYS A 26 7.74 20.07 -10.62
C LYS A 26 7.04 20.91 -9.56
N GLU A 27 7.82 21.70 -8.82
CA GLU A 27 7.28 22.51 -7.71
C GLU A 27 6.13 23.41 -8.15
N GLU A 28 6.25 24.07 -9.31
CA GLU A 28 5.21 24.91 -9.88
C GLU A 28 3.92 24.16 -10.30
N ASP A 29 4.02 22.85 -10.53
CA ASP A 29 2.90 22.02 -11.01
C ASP A 29 2.20 21.24 -9.88
N ILE A 30 2.63 21.36 -8.63
CA ILE A 30 2.07 20.56 -7.51
C ILE A 30 0.57 20.84 -7.34
N ILE A 31 0.17 22.10 -7.21
CA ILE A 31 -1.24 22.48 -7.07
C ILE A 31 -2.03 22.13 -8.34
N PRO A 32 -1.58 22.52 -9.55
CA PRO A 32 -2.23 22.14 -10.80
C PRO A 32 -2.39 20.60 -10.98
N ALA A 33 -1.45 19.80 -10.48
CA ALA A 33 -1.53 18.34 -10.57
C ALA A 33 -2.70 17.77 -9.75
N GLY A 34 -2.89 18.26 -8.52
CA GLY A 34 -4.02 17.85 -7.66
C GLY A 34 -5.36 18.26 -8.29
N GLU A 35 -5.48 19.50 -8.74
CA GLU A 35 -6.68 19.99 -9.41
C GLU A 35 -7.00 19.20 -10.70
N LYS A 36 -5.99 18.90 -11.49
CA LYS A 36 -6.17 18.12 -12.71
C LYS A 36 -6.57 16.68 -12.42
N LEU A 37 -5.99 16.04 -11.38
CA LEU A 37 -6.38 14.71 -10.97
C LEU A 37 -7.87 14.68 -10.57
N ARG A 38 -8.30 15.64 -9.76
CA ARG A 38 -9.71 15.80 -9.39
C ARG A 38 -10.62 16.01 -10.61
N SER A 39 -10.24 16.91 -11.51
CA SER A 39 -10.98 17.18 -12.75
C SER A 39 -11.13 15.94 -13.63
N VAL A 40 -10.12 15.09 -13.73
CA VAL A 40 -10.20 13.82 -14.47
C VAL A 40 -11.19 12.85 -13.82
N LEU A 41 -11.18 12.73 -12.49
CA LEU A 41 -12.14 11.88 -11.78
C LEU A 41 -13.58 12.40 -11.95
N GLU A 42 -13.79 13.72 -11.87
CA GLU A 42 -15.09 14.36 -12.12
C GLU A 42 -15.58 14.10 -13.55
N GLN A 43 -14.68 14.17 -14.53
CA GLN A 43 -14.98 13.86 -15.92
C GLN A 43 -15.40 12.40 -16.09
N VAL A 44 -14.65 11.44 -15.52
CA VAL A 44 -15.00 10.02 -15.57
C VAL A 44 -16.37 9.77 -14.95
N VAL A 45 -16.69 10.41 -13.82
CA VAL A 45 -18.00 10.27 -13.18
C VAL A 45 -19.13 10.87 -14.04
N SER A 46 -18.85 11.93 -14.79
CA SER A 46 -19.88 12.60 -15.62
C SER A 46 -20.09 11.95 -16.99
N GLU A 47 -19.02 11.43 -17.59
CA GLU A 47 -19.04 10.81 -18.93
C GLU A 47 -19.31 9.30 -18.88
N GLY A 48 -19.09 8.68 -17.72
CA GLY A 48 -19.12 7.23 -17.50
C GLY A 48 -17.77 6.57 -17.72
N VAL A 49 -17.60 5.42 -17.09
CA VAL A 49 -16.42 4.55 -17.26
C VAL A 49 -16.55 3.82 -18.60
N ASP A 50 -15.47 3.77 -19.40
CA ASP A 50 -15.47 3.01 -20.64
C ASP A 50 -15.75 1.53 -20.35
N ARG A 51 -16.85 1.03 -20.91
CA ARG A 51 -17.33 -0.31 -20.64
C ARG A 51 -16.35 -1.40 -21.08
N ARG A 52 -15.64 -1.20 -22.18
CA ARG A 52 -14.68 -2.19 -22.70
C ARG A 52 -13.44 -2.26 -21.82
N GLU A 53 -12.97 -1.11 -21.36
CA GLU A 53 -11.85 -1.03 -20.44
C GLU A 53 -12.20 -1.66 -19.09
N LEU A 54 -13.41 -1.43 -18.59
CA LEU A 54 -13.91 -2.03 -17.36
C LEU A 54 -14.07 -3.56 -17.49
N GLU A 55 -14.63 -4.05 -18.58
CA GLU A 55 -14.74 -5.49 -18.88
C GLU A 55 -13.35 -6.15 -18.95
N ALA A 56 -12.39 -5.50 -19.62
CA ALA A 56 -11.02 -6.00 -19.72
C ALA A 56 -10.31 -6.01 -18.36
N ALA A 57 -10.46 -4.96 -17.56
CA ALA A 57 -9.89 -4.89 -16.22
C ALA A 57 -10.47 -5.97 -15.29
N MET A 58 -11.79 -6.20 -15.35
CA MET A 58 -12.44 -7.27 -14.58
C MET A 58 -12.00 -8.66 -15.01
N ALA A 59 -11.92 -8.93 -16.31
CA ALA A 59 -11.45 -10.22 -16.81
C ALA A 59 -10.01 -10.51 -16.39
N ASN A 60 -9.15 -9.50 -16.42
CA ASN A 60 -7.76 -9.62 -15.97
C ASN A 60 -7.67 -9.87 -14.45
N LEU A 61 -8.44 -9.14 -13.65
CA LEU A 61 -8.47 -9.32 -12.20
C LEU A 61 -9.03 -10.70 -11.81
N GLU A 62 -10.12 -11.13 -12.44
CA GLU A 62 -10.71 -12.46 -12.25
C GLU A 62 -9.70 -13.56 -12.58
N PHE A 63 -9.00 -13.44 -13.72
CA PHE A 63 -7.95 -14.37 -14.09
C PHE A 63 -6.85 -14.45 -13.03
N GLN A 64 -6.32 -13.30 -12.58
CA GLN A 64 -5.28 -13.24 -11.54
C GLN A 64 -5.74 -13.88 -10.23
N MET A 65 -6.98 -13.62 -9.81
CA MET A 65 -7.54 -14.19 -8.59
C MET A 65 -7.80 -15.69 -8.70
N CYS A 66 -8.15 -16.19 -9.89
CA CYS A 66 -8.35 -17.62 -10.14
C CYS A 66 -7.05 -18.40 -10.26
N GLU A 67 -6.03 -17.83 -10.90
CA GLU A 67 -4.70 -18.45 -11.03
C GLU A 67 -4.00 -18.64 -9.68
N ARG A 68 -4.30 -17.78 -8.70
CA ARG A 68 -3.70 -17.82 -7.36
C ARG A 68 -2.18 -17.88 -7.40
N ASP A 69 -1.60 -17.11 -8.31
CA ASP A 69 -0.15 -16.96 -8.40
C ASP A 69 0.32 -15.90 -7.39
N PHE A 70 0.98 -16.37 -6.34
CA PHE A 70 1.54 -15.52 -5.28
C PHE A 70 3.02 -15.20 -5.52
N GLY A 71 3.53 -15.39 -6.74
CA GLY A 71 4.91 -15.13 -7.12
C GLY A 71 5.90 -16.00 -6.35
N TYR A 72 6.74 -15.38 -5.53
CA TYR A 72 7.76 -16.10 -4.75
C TYR A 72 7.21 -16.85 -3.53
N TYR A 73 5.98 -16.60 -3.12
CA TYR A 73 5.41 -17.24 -1.94
C TYR A 73 4.85 -18.63 -2.29
N PRO A 74 5.09 -19.65 -1.44
CA PRO A 74 4.36 -20.91 -1.55
C PRO A 74 2.84 -20.65 -1.52
N GLN A 75 2.09 -21.33 -2.38
CA GLN A 75 0.65 -21.11 -2.52
C GLN A 75 -0.11 -21.18 -1.18
N GLY A 76 0.24 -22.15 -0.31
CA GLY A 76 -0.38 -22.27 1.00
C GLY A 76 -0.15 -21.04 1.90
N LEU A 77 1.02 -20.41 1.81
CA LEU A 77 1.33 -19.19 2.55
C LEU A 77 0.52 -18.00 2.01
N GLY A 78 0.43 -17.86 0.69
CA GLY A 78 -0.38 -16.81 0.05
C GLY A 78 -1.86 -16.93 0.42
N LEU A 79 -2.42 -18.14 0.36
CA LEU A 79 -3.80 -18.42 0.80
C LEU A 79 -4.01 -18.13 2.29
N SER A 80 -3.01 -18.44 3.13
CA SER A 80 -3.07 -18.14 4.56
C SER A 80 -3.15 -16.65 4.83
N PHE A 81 -2.43 -15.83 4.07
CA PHE A 81 -2.55 -14.36 4.18
C PHE A 81 -3.95 -13.88 3.78
N SER A 82 -4.53 -14.41 2.72
CA SER A 82 -5.90 -14.06 2.31
C SER A 82 -6.94 -14.42 3.37
N VAL A 83 -6.80 -15.60 4.00
CA VAL A 83 -7.66 -16.03 5.12
C VAL A 83 -7.50 -15.11 6.32
N LEU A 84 -6.26 -14.80 6.72
CA LEU A 84 -5.97 -13.94 7.87
C LEU A 84 -6.52 -12.53 7.67
N ASP A 85 -6.49 -12.02 6.47
CA ASP A 85 -6.96 -10.67 6.13
C ASP A 85 -8.45 -10.48 6.45
N SER A 86 -9.29 -11.45 6.11
CA SER A 86 -10.71 -11.46 6.48
C SER A 86 -10.91 -11.76 7.96
N TRP A 87 -10.29 -12.81 8.46
CA TRP A 87 -10.52 -13.33 9.81
C TRP A 87 -10.11 -12.35 10.91
N LEU A 88 -8.97 -11.71 10.78
CA LEU A 88 -8.48 -10.72 11.76
C LEU A 88 -9.36 -9.48 11.87
N ARG A 89 -10.20 -9.24 10.87
CA ARG A 89 -11.17 -8.13 10.85
C ARG A 89 -12.59 -8.55 11.25
N GLY A 90 -12.76 -9.78 11.72
CA GLY A 90 -14.05 -10.33 12.16
C GLY A 90 -14.94 -10.82 11.01
N GLY A 91 -14.38 -10.97 9.79
CA GLY A 91 -15.05 -11.62 8.67
C GLY A 91 -14.90 -13.14 8.68
N GLU A 92 -15.60 -13.81 7.76
CA GLU A 92 -15.46 -15.25 7.58
C GLU A 92 -14.07 -15.60 7.00
N PRO A 93 -13.40 -16.64 7.51
CA PRO A 93 -12.05 -16.99 7.05
C PRO A 93 -11.96 -17.34 5.57
N ASP A 94 -13.02 -17.89 4.98
CA ASP A 94 -13.10 -18.32 3.58
C ASP A 94 -13.60 -17.24 2.62
N ALA A 95 -14.07 -16.10 3.13
CA ALA A 95 -14.65 -15.02 2.31
C ALA A 95 -13.74 -14.56 1.16
N MET A 96 -12.43 -14.56 1.37
CA MET A 96 -11.44 -14.18 0.35
C MET A 96 -11.02 -15.34 -0.57
N LEU A 97 -11.50 -16.55 -0.32
CA LEU A 97 -11.23 -17.73 -1.13
C LEU A 97 -12.32 -18.01 -2.17
N GLU A 98 -13.53 -17.51 -1.93
CA GLU A 98 -14.69 -17.68 -2.81
C GLU A 98 -14.88 -16.49 -3.74
N VAL A 99 -14.17 -16.48 -4.86
CA VAL A 99 -14.18 -15.36 -5.82
C VAL A 99 -15.28 -15.48 -6.89
N GLY A 100 -15.87 -16.67 -7.08
CA GLY A 100 -16.74 -16.94 -8.23
C GLY A 100 -17.95 -16.00 -8.35
N ASN A 101 -18.69 -15.82 -7.26
CA ASN A 101 -19.88 -14.97 -7.25
C ASN A 101 -19.59 -13.47 -7.28
N LEU A 102 -18.39 -13.04 -6.89
CA LEU A 102 -18.00 -11.63 -6.84
C LEU A 102 -18.03 -10.99 -8.23
N PHE A 103 -17.43 -11.65 -9.20
CA PHE A 103 -17.34 -11.11 -10.57
C PHE A 103 -18.70 -11.09 -11.29
N ASP A 104 -19.59 -12.02 -10.99
CA ASP A 104 -20.98 -11.99 -11.52
C ASP A 104 -21.75 -10.79 -10.96
N VAL A 105 -21.60 -10.51 -9.68
CA VAL A 105 -22.18 -9.31 -9.04
C VAL A 105 -21.60 -8.04 -9.64
N LEU A 106 -20.27 -7.95 -9.81
CA LEU A 106 -19.63 -6.78 -10.40
C LEU A 106 -20.07 -6.55 -11.86
N ARG A 107 -20.19 -7.62 -12.66
CA ARG A 107 -20.71 -7.55 -14.05
C ARG A 107 -22.16 -7.06 -14.10
N ALA A 108 -23.00 -7.50 -13.19
CA ALA A 108 -24.38 -7.03 -13.10
C ALA A 108 -24.44 -5.52 -12.80
N ARG A 109 -23.50 -4.98 -12.01
CA ARG A 109 -23.42 -3.57 -11.65
C ARG A 109 -22.89 -2.65 -12.75
N MET A 110 -22.25 -3.19 -13.77
CA MET A 110 -21.60 -2.38 -14.84
C MET A 110 -22.55 -1.48 -15.64
N GLY A 111 -23.83 -1.78 -15.68
CA GLY A 111 -24.81 -0.98 -16.44
C GLY A 111 -25.61 -0.01 -15.58
N GLU A 112 -25.37 0.05 -14.28
CA GLU A 112 -26.19 0.76 -13.31
C GLU A 112 -25.56 2.10 -12.82
N GLY A 113 -24.41 2.51 -13.37
CA GLY A 113 -23.65 3.69 -12.87
C GLY A 113 -23.01 3.47 -11.50
N TRP A 114 -22.91 2.22 -11.07
CA TRP A 114 -22.40 1.88 -9.74
C TRP A 114 -20.92 2.20 -9.58
N PHE A 115 -20.11 2.02 -10.64
CA PHE A 115 -18.68 2.33 -10.60
C PHE A 115 -18.43 3.84 -10.54
N GLU A 116 -19.22 4.62 -11.24
CA GLU A 116 -19.19 6.08 -11.20
C GLU A 116 -19.57 6.59 -9.82
N GLU A 117 -20.61 6.01 -9.21
CA GLU A 117 -21.02 6.36 -7.85
C GLU A 117 -19.97 5.95 -6.81
N LEU A 118 -19.29 4.82 -7.00
CA LEU A 118 -18.17 4.40 -6.14
C LEU A 118 -17.02 5.41 -6.20
N ILE A 119 -16.62 5.82 -7.41
CA ILE A 119 -15.58 6.86 -7.59
C ILE A 119 -16.00 8.15 -6.91
N ARG A 120 -17.25 8.59 -7.10
CA ARG A 120 -17.79 9.80 -6.48
C ARG A 120 -17.69 9.72 -4.97
N THR A 121 -18.25 8.67 -4.39
CA THR A 121 -18.37 8.52 -2.93
C THR A 121 -17.02 8.34 -2.26
N VAL A 122 -16.11 7.55 -2.86
CA VAL A 122 -14.84 7.18 -2.23
C VAL A 122 -13.76 8.22 -2.47
N LEU A 123 -13.71 8.83 -3.68
CA LEU A 123 -12.59 9.69 -4.08
C LEU A 123 -12.93 11.18 -4.12
N LEU A 124 -14.17 11.55 -4.51
CA LEU A 124 -14.52 12.95 -4.72
C LEU A 124 -15.21 13.58 -3.51
N ASP A 125 -16.21 12.91 -2.95
CA ASP A 125 -17.08 13.43 -1.89
C ASP A 125 -16.71 12.93 -0.50
N ASN A 126 -15.66 12.12 -0.39
CA ASN A 126 -15.20 11.60 0.89
C ASN A 126 -14.57 12.69 1.77
N PRO A 127 -15.16 13.03 2.94
CA PRO A 127 -14.60 14.05 3.83
C PRO A 127 -13.33 13.60 4.56
N HIS A 128 -12.99 12.31 4.56
CA HIS A 128 -11.80 11.74 5.18
C HIS A 128 -10.62 11.68 4.19
N GLY A 129 -10.45 12.71 3.39
CA GLY A 129 -9.33 12.86 2.47
C GLY A 129 -8.22 13.73 3.04
N CYS A 130 -6.98 13.46 2.66
CA CYS A 130 -5.85 14.37 2.90
C CYS A 130 -4.92 14.40 1.68
N GLU A 131 -4.30 15.53 1.47
CA GLU A 131 -3.25 15.70 0.47
C GLU A 131 -1.90 15.81 1.18
N VAL A 132 -0.91 15.05 0.71
CA VAL A 132 0.45 15.06 1.25
C VAL A 132 1.42 15.37 0.12
N VAL A 133 2.13 16.46 0.24
CA VAL A 133 3.20 16.85 -0.68
C VAL A 133 4.54 16.49 -0.07
N MET A 134 5.31 15.65 -0.77
CA MET A 134 6.68 15.31 -0.39
C MET A 134 7.67 16.03 -1.30
N ALA A 135 8.36 17.02 -0.77
CA ALA A 135 9.43 17.71 -1.47
C ALA A 135 10.79 17.01 -1.23
N PRO A 136 11.64 16.90 -2.26
CA PRO A 136 12.98 16.37 -2.07
C PRO A 136 13.81 17.30 -1.18
N SER A 137 14.68 16.73 -0.35
CA SER A 137 15.59 17.49 0.51
C SER A 137 16.99 16.92 0.42
N HIS A 138 17.98 17.80 0.31
CA HIS A 138 19.40 17.43 0.31
C HIS A 138 19.98 17.32 1.73
N THR A 139 19.30 17.83 2.77
CA THR A 139 19.81 17.91 4.14
C THR A 139 19.18 16.91 5.11
N VAL A 140 17.93 16.50 4.89
CA VAL A 140 17.19 15.62 5.81
C VAL A 140 17.94 14.32 6.12
N GLY A 141 18.68 13.76 5.15
CA GLY A 141 19.47 12.56 5.36
C GLY A 141 20.59 12.76 6.37
N GLU A 142 21.27 13.90 6.30
CA GLU A 142 22.36 14.26 7.24
C GLU A 142 21.80 14.62 8.62
N GLU A 143 20.74 15.39 8.66
CA GLU A 143 20.03 15.76 9.90
C GLU A 143 19.55 14.53 10.65
N ARG A 144 18.98 13.55 9.93
CA ARG A 144 18.53 12.27 10.49
C ARG A 144 19.70 11.47 11.05
N ARG A 145 20.77 11.29 10.26
CA ARG A 145 21.99 10.61 10.73
C ARG A 145 22.59 11.30 11.96
N GLY A 146 22.66 12.64 11.95
CA GLY A 146 23.16 13.40 13.09
C GLY A 146 22.28 13.26 14.34
N ARG A 147 20.98 13.19 14.20
CA ARG A 147 20.06 12.94 15.31
C ARG A 147 20.24 11.51 15.86
N ASP A 148 20.29 10.54 14.96
CA ASP A 148 20.42 9.13 15.34
C ASP A 148 21.77 8.88 16.03
N ALA A 149 22.86 9.50 15.55
CA ALA A 149 24.18 9.42 16.18
C ALA A 149 24.16 10.00 17.62
N ARG A 150 23.56 11.17 17.81
CA ARG A 150 23.44 11.78 19.16
C ARG A 150 22.60 10.93 20.10
N GLU A 151 21.53 10.32 19.59
CA GLU A 151 20.69 9.43 20.40
C GLU A 151 21.43 8.14 20.78
N LEU A 152 22.17 7.54 19.83
CA LEU A 152 23.02 6.38 20.11
C LEU A 152 24.14 6.73 21.12
N GLU A 153 24.77 7.88 20.99
CA GLU A 153 25.76 8.34 21.97
C GLU A 153 25.16 8.53 23.38
N ARG A 154 23.96 9.10 23.46
CA ARG A 154 23.22 9.25 24.72
C ARG A 154 22.90 7.90 25.36
N ILE A 155 22.40 6.96 24.58
CA ILE A 155 22.08 5.58 25.03
C ILE A 155 23.38 4.89 25.49
N ALA A 156 24.44 4.93 24.67
CA ALA A 156 25.71 4.31 25.01
C ALA A 156 26.37 4.91 26.25
N ALA A 157 26.20 6.22 26.48
CA ALA A 157 26.71 6.89 27.68
C ALA A 157 25.98 6.47 28.96
N SER A 158 24.73 6.01 28.86
CA SER A 158 23.97 5.51 30.02
C SER A 158 24.36 4.09 30.45
N TRP A 159 25.06 3.35 29.59
CA TRP A 159 25.45 1.97 29.90
C TRP A 159 26.66 1.86 30.78
N SER A 160 26.62 0.95 31.74
CA SER A 160 27.75 0.49 32.50
C SER A 160 28.79 -0.21 31.62
N ALA A 161 30.01 -0.41 32.15
CA ALA A 161 31.03 -1.20 31.46
C ALA A 161 30.58 -2.67 31.22
N GLU A 162 29.85 -3.24 32.15
CA GLU A 162 29.33 -4.60 32.08
C GLU A 162 28.26 -4.75 31.01
N GLU A 163 27.32 -3.82 30.94
CA GLU A 163 26.30 -3.78 29.89
C GLU A 163 26.90 -3.67 28.47
N ARG A 164 27.93 -2.83 28.31
CA ARG A 164 28.65 -2.67 27.04
C ARG A 164 29.33 -3.97 26.61
N GLU A 165 29.99 -4.68 27.53
CA GLU A 165 30.61 -5.96 27.23
C GLU A 165 29.55 -7.04 26.94
N SER A 166 28.43 -7.04 27.64
CA SER A 166 27.30 -7.94 27.36
C SER A 166 26.73 -7.74 25.92
N VAL A 167 26.55 -6.49 25.49
CA VAL A 167 26.08 -6.18 24.12
C VAL A 167 27.10 -6.64 23.08
N LYS A 168 28.40 -6.40 23.30
CA LYS A 168 29.45 -6.87 22.37
C LYS A 168 29.49 -8.41 22.28
N ALA A 169 29.40 -9.09 23.44
CA ALA A 169 29.34 -10.54 23.46
C ALA A 169 28.10 -11.08 22.73
N GLY A 170 26.95 -10.45 22.93
CA GLY A 170 25.72 -10.78 22.21
C GLY A 170 25.83 -10.60 20.70
N GLN A 171 26.44 -9.50 20.26
CA GLN A 171 26.69 -9.24 18.83
C GLN A 171 27.62 -10.31 18.24
N ALA A 172 28.73 -10.62 18.92
CA ALA A 172 29.65 -11.64 18.44
C ALA A 172 28.99 -13.05 18.37
N ALA A 173 28.13 -13.38 19.34
CA ALA A 173 27.38 -14.61 19.33
C ALA A 173 26.38 -14.69 18.15
N LEU A 174 25.70 -13.58 17.84
CA LEU A 174 24.78 -13.47 16.69
C LEU A 174 25.53 -13.63 15.36
N GLU A 175 26.68 -12.96 15.21
CA GLU A 175 27.52 -13.10 14.02
C GLU A 175 28.03 -14.53 13.82
N ALA A 176 28.46 -15.20 14.90
CA ALA A 176 28.87 -16.59 14.87
C ALA A 176 27.70 -17.52 14.50
N TRP A 177 26.51 -17.24 14.99
CA TRP A 177 25.29 -17.99 14.63
C TRP A 177 24.93 -17.82 13.15
N HIS A 178 24.98 -16.60 12.63
CA HIS A 178 24.72 -16.33 11.20
C HIS A 178 25.76 -16.97 10.27
N ALA A 179 27.00 -17.14 10.74
CA ALA A 179 28.06 -17.80 9.97
C ALA A 179 28.00 -19.35 10.05
N SER A 180 27.16 -19.89 10.94
CA SER A 180 27.01 -21.35 11.05
C SER A 180 26.12 -21.85 9.89
N PRO A 181 26.45 -23.01 9.27
CA PRO A 181 25.59 -23.60 8.25
C PRO A 181 24.25 -24.01 8.87
N ASP A 182 23.19 -23.83 8.10
CA ASP A 182 21.87 -24.34 8.46
C ASP A 182 21.91 -25.87 8.60
N SER A 183 21.37 -26.36 9.70
CA SER A 183 21.31 -27.79 10.04
C SER A 183 20.16 -28.50 9.35
#